data_b48502c4ad34736e2ebf3a6bb369f8d2
#
_entry.id   b48502c4ad34736e2ebf3a6bb369f8d2
#
_cell.length_a   1.000
_cell.length_b   1.000
_cell.length_c   1.000
_cell.angle_alpha   90.00
_cell.angle_beta   90.00
_cell.angle_gamma   90.00
#
_symmetry.space_group_name_H-M   'P 1'
#
loop_
_entity.id
_entity.type
_entity.pdbx_description
1 polymer ?
#
loop_
_entity_poly.entity_id
_entity_poly.type
_entity_poly.pdbx_seq_one_letter_code
_entity_poly.pdbx_strand_id
1 'polypeptide(L)'
;MRVNASTTTTTKKQNNAGDRMVAQGSEEEGYEVFVKYLPKNVDESDIADFFKHCGELKEEVNLLRDQATGNSKGAGFLTFRTIQSRENALAMDGERFLDRTVSVTVAKKSPFGTRGTTQALGTHTPAMLRETIDSLGIANDPNGVYIDGTFGRGGHTRGILNVLGENGQLHAFDLDPEAITVGRALEKEDSRFHMHHAPFGSMFKVMREKYAKVKVAGVFLDLGISSPQFDDKSRGFRPEQDGPLDLRFDVTSGASAYDFLLKVSRNDLRDIIFKYGETNDELSSQRIADAIVLARDTNTLPKTTKAFATLVANAKGAEYQAMHPAKMTFQALRIHLNEEFDEFRRGMEGAMKLLKENGKLGVLTWKHSECAILIEYFRKVEKVRANAPIFEWLQKNHEKSMTKILEKKKGSVDGDDDENAWAAEMNDCKRPTDTEMRTNSRSRSAILHVLSKKSNAARMVHVEKVAYKKLKWDDNTK
;
A
#
# COMPACT_ATOMS: atom_id res chain seq x y z
N MET A 1 -56.63 25.04 -54.32
CA MET A 1 -56.77 23.82 -55.18
C MET A 1 -56.34 22.62 -54.33
N ARG A 2 -57.33 21.79 -54.08
CA ARG A 2 -57.40 20.31 -53.94
C ARG A 2 -56.32 19.70 -53.06
N VAL A 3 -56.69 19.21 -51.78
CA VAL A 3 -57.53 18.03 -51.43
C VAL A 3 -56.74 16.73 -51.70
N ASN A 4 -56.40 15.88 -50.75
CA ASN A 4 -57.14 14.91 -49.97
C ASN A 4 -56.14 14.26 -48.98
N ALA A 5 -56.30 14.06 -47.69
CA ALA A 5 -57.28 13.30 -46.92
C ALA A 5 -57.28 11.78 -47.19
N SER A 6 -56.94 11.02 -46.17
CA SER A 6 -57.64 9.80 -45.66
C SER A 6 -56.74 9.14 -44.61
N THR A 7 -57.09 9.20 -43.37
CA THR A 7 -58.01 8.39 -42.51
C THR A 7 -57.56 6.97 -42.17
N THR A 8 -57.31 6.82 -40.88
CA THR A 8 -57.79 5.75 -39.92
C THR A 8 -57.36 4.33 -40.17
N THR A 9 -56.82 3.67 -39.16
CA THR A 9 -57.62 2.95 -38.14
C THR A 9 -56.76 2.41 -37.00
N THR A 10 -57.26 2.63 -35.81
CA THR A 10 -56.87 2.10 -34.49
C THR A 10 -57.09 0.59 -34.43
N THR A 11 -56.16 -0.15 -33.83
CA THR A 11 -56.54 -1.30 -33.00
C THR A 11 -55.58 -1.52 -31.83
N LYS A 12 -56.12 -1.40 -30.63
CA LYS A 12 -55.59 -1.86 -29.36
C LYS A 12 -55.47 -3.37 -29.36
N LYS A 13 -54.38 -3.94 -28.90
CA LYS A 13 -54.37 -5.13 -28.08
C LYS A 13 -53.26 -5.10 -27.04
N GLN A 14 -53.68 -5.29 -25.83
CA GLN A 14 -52.89 -5.54 -24.60
C GLN A 14 -52.24 -6.90 -24.70
N ASN A 15 -51.09 -7.07 -24.11
CA ASN A 15 -50.72 -7.91 -22.97
C ASN A 15 -49.32 -8.50 -23.10
N ASN A 16 -48.58 -8.20 -22.10
CA ASN A 16 -47.83 -9.07 -21.16
C ASN A 16 -46.45 -9.58 -21.51
N ALA A 17 -45.70 -9.46 -20.47
CA ALA A 17 -44.59 -10.29 -20.01
C ALA A 17 -43.20 -9.68 -20.26
N GLY A 18 -42.63 -9.33 -19.11
CA GLY A 18 -41.25 -8.90 -18.93
C GLY A 18 -40.23 -9.77 -19.63
N ASP A 19 -39.46 -9.12 -20.46
CA ASP A 19 -38.16 -9.59 -20.87
C ASP A 19 -37.11 -8.69 -20.19
N ARG A 20 -36.37 -9.31 -19.27
CA ARG A 20 -35.14 -8.75 -18.74
C ARG A 20 -34.20 -8.55 -19.95
N MET A 21 -33.91 -7.32 -20.27
CA MET A 21 -32.80 -6.97 -21.14
C MET A 21 -31.50 -7.49 -20.49
N VAL A 22 -31.03 -8.63 -20.98
CA VAL A 22 -29.65 -9.04 -20.85
C VAL A 22 -28.86 -8.06 -21.70
N ALA A 23 -28.04 -7.24 -21.06
CA ALA A 23 -27.12 -6.35 -21.75
C ALA A 23 -26.24 -7.20 -22.69
N GLN A 24 -26.42 -7.01 -24.00
CA GLN A 24 -25.48 -7.49 -25.01
C GLN A 24 -24.17 -6.72 -24.82
N GLY A 25 -23.18 -7.37 -24.17
CA GLY A 25 -21.81 -6.92 -24.22
C GLY A 25 -21.33 -6.91 -25.67
N SER A 26 -20.63 -5.86 -26.05
CA SER A 26 -20.06 -5.73 -27.39
C SER A 26 -19.21 -6.94 -27.76
N GLU A 27 -19.34 -7.46 -28.97
CA GLU A 27 -18.64 -8.64 -29.51
C GLU A 27 -17.09 -8.54 -29.52
N GLU A 28 -16.52 -7.43 -29.06
CA GLU A 28 -15.07 -7.21 -28.97
C GLU A 28 -14.43 -7.71 -27.66
N GLU A 29 -15.18 -7.97 -26.61
CA GLU A 29 -14.63 -8.46 -25.33
C GLU A 29 -14.73 -9.97 -25.22
N GLY A 30 -13.59 -10.67 -25.08
CA GLY A 30 -13.54 -12.10 -24.81
C GLY A 30 -13.94 -12.44 -23.36
N TYR A 31 -14.38 -13.68 -23.13
CA TYR A 31 -14.81 -14.18 -21.82
C TYR A 31 -13.71 -15.05 -21.24
N GLU A 32 -13.00 -14.54 -20.22
CA GLU A 32 -11.78 -15.16 -19.71
C GLU A 32 -12.00 -15.95 -18.42
N VAL A 33 -11.35 -17.14 -18.32
CA VAL A 33 -11.23 -17.94 -17.11
C VAL A 33 -9.78 -18.08 -16.70
N PHE A 34 -9.55 -18.23 -15.40
CA PHE A 34 -8.24 -18.51 -14.81
C PHE A 34 -8.23 -19.95 -14.29
N VAL A 35 -7.27 -20.74 -14.76
CA VAL A 35 -7.10 -22.14 -14.40
C VAL A 35 -5.84 -22.30 -13.55
N LYS A 36 -5.95 -23.01 -12.43
CA LYS A 36 -4.86 -23.33 -11.50
C LYS A 36 -4.68 -24.83 -11.37
N TYR A 37 -3.54 -25.19 -10.78
CA TYR A 37 -3.14 -26.57 -10.50
C TYR A 37 -3.00 -27.42 -11.76
N LEU A 38 -2.69 -26.79 -12.88
CA LEU A 38 -2.31 -27.48 -14.11
C LEU A 38 -1.08 -28.36 -13.88
N PRO A 39 -0.98 -29.54 -14.50
CA PRO A 39 0.25 -30.32 -14.50
C PRO A 39 1.42 -29.48 -15.05
N LYS A 40 2.62 -29.71 -14.52
CA LYS A 40 3.79 -28.89 -14.93
C LYS A 40 4.36 -29.25 -16.30
N ASN A 41 4.01 -30.43 -16.78
CA ASN A 41 4.49 -31.03 -18.04
C ASN A 41 3.55 -30.84 -19.22
N VAL A 42 2.50 -30.01 -19.08
CA VAL A 42 1.57 -29.69 -20.17
C VAL A 42 1.97 -28.39 -20.86
N ASP A 43 1.65 -28.30 -22.13
CA ASP A 43 1.76 -27.09 -22.93
C ASP A 43 0.40 -26.42 -23.19
N GLU A 44 0.42 -25.35 -23.96
CA GLU A 44 -0.76 -24.57 -24.30
C GLU A 44 -1.77 -25.36 -25.13
N SER A 45 -1.29 -26.31 -25.99
CA SER A 45 -2.11 -27.18 -26.82
C SER A 45 -2.86 -28.21 -25.98
N ASP A 46 -2.17 -28.84 -25.03
CA ASP A 46 -2.77 -29.82 -24.11
C ASP A 46 -3.92 -29.19 -23.32
N ILE A 47 -3.74 -27.95 -22.88
CA ILE A 47 -4.77 -27.19 -22.13
C ILE A 47 -5.94 -26.82 -23.04
N ALA A 48 -5.66 -26.38 -24.26
CA ALA A 48 -6.71 -26.06 -25.25
C ALA A 48 -7.55 -27.29 -25.58
N ASP A 49 -6.92 -28.45 -25.76
CA ASP A 49 -7.62 -29.74 -26.02
C ASP A 49 -8.47 -30.19 -24.82
N PHE A 50 -7.99 -30.01 -23.59
CA PHE A 50 -8.75 -30.32 -22.38
C PHE A 50 -10.04 -29.50 -22.27
N PHE A 51 -10.00 -28.20 -22.65
CA PHE A 51 -11.16 -27.30 -22.61
C PHE A 51 -11.95 -27.23 -23.93
N LYS A 52 -11.59 -28.00 -24.97
CA LYS A 52 -12.17 -27.93 -26.32
C LYS A 52 -13.69 -28.07 -26.35
N HIS A 53 -14.24 -28.92 -25.51
CA HIS A 53 -15.69 -29.15 -25.43
C HIS A 53 -16.47 -28.03 -24.75
N CYS A 54 -15.77 -27.08 -24.09
CA CYS A 54 -16.41 -25.90 -23.48
C CYS A 54 -16.82 -24.87 -24.52
N GLY A 55 -16.12 -24.82 -25.68
CA GLY A 55 -16.37 -23.90 -26.77
C GLY A 55 -15.10 -23.33 -27.38
N GLU A 56 -15.27 -22.49 -28.40
CA GLU A 56 -14.15 -21.89 -29.14
C GLU A 56 -13.38 -20.83 -28.32
N LEU A 57 -12.07 -20.98 -28.29
CA LEU A 57 -11.19 -19.95 -27.73
C LEU A 57 -11.09 -18.75 -28.68
N LYS A 58 -11.06 -17.54 -28.12
CA LYS A 58 -10.85 -16.29 -28.86
C LYS A 58 -9.37 -16.03 -29.10
N GLU A 59 -8.53 -16.46 -28.19
CA GLU A 59 -7.07 -16.26 -28.18
C GLU A 59 -6.39 -17.59 -27.82
N GLU A 60 -5.09 -17.70 -28.11
CA GLU A 60 -4.28 -18.81 -27.64
C GLU A 60 -4.27 -18.87 -26.11
N VAL A 61 -4.10 -20.06 -25.55
CA VAL A 61 -3.99 -20.27 -24.12
C VAL A 61 -2.77 -19.53 -23.59
N ASN A 62 -2.96 -18.72 -22.57
CA ASN A 62 -1.86 -18.01 -21.92
C ASN A 62 -1.38 -18.78 -20.68
N LEU A 63 -0.44 -19.72 -20.89
CA LEU A 63 0.17 -20.50 -19.82
C LEU A 63 1.25 -19.69 -19.11
N LEU A 64 1.10 -19.49 -17.81
CA LEU A 64 2.07 -18.77 -17.00
C LEU A 64 3.35 -19.60 -16.83
N ARG A 65 4.48 -19.05 -17.29
CA ARG A 65 5.80 -19.68 -17.22
C ARG A 65 6.73 -18.93 -16.27
N ASP A 66 7.66 -19.63 -15.68
CA ASP A 66 8.75 -19.05 -14.92
C ASP A 66 9.77 -18.42 -15.90
N GLN A 67 10.09 -17.17 -15.70
CA GLN A 67 10.95 -16.42 -16.64
C GLN A 67 12.40 -16.87 -16.67
N ALA A 68 12.91 -17.47 -15.59
CA ALA A 68 14.30 -17.91 -15.52
C ALA A 68 14.49 -19.32 -16.09
N THR A 69 13.47 -20.19 -15.92
CA THR A 69 13.57 -21.61 -16.29
C THR A 69 12.70 -21.98 -17.49
N GLY A 70 11.77 -21.13 -17.91
CA GLY A 70 10.77 -21.43 -18.95
C GLY A 70 9.69 -22.42 -18.53
N ASN A 71 9.76 -23.00 -17.33
CA ASN A 71 8.85 -24.03 -16.85
C ASN A 71 7.47 -23.47 -16.52
N SER A 72 6.42 -24.26 -16.75
CA SER A 72 5.05 -23.93 -16.36
C SER A 72 4.95 -23.68 -14.85
N LYS A 73 4.26 -22.60 -14.47
CA LYS A 73 3.86 -22.30 -13.09
C LYS A 73 2.62 -23.09 -12.65
N GLY A 74 2.05 -23.91 -13.51
CA GLY A 74 0.85 -24.68 -13.22
C GLY A 74 -0.43 -23.84 -13.18
N ALA A 75 -0.47 -22.72 -13.90
CA ALA A 75 -1.63 -21.86 -14.03
C ALA A 75 -1.64 -21.13 -15.38
N GLY A 76 -2.83 -20.78 -15.88
CA GLY A 76 -2.97 -20.09 -17.16
C GLY A 76 -4.34 -19.41 -17.31
N PHE A 77 -4.48 -18.65 -18.38
CA PHE A 77 -5.71 -17.95 -18.75
C PHE A 77 -6.24 -18.51 -20.09
N LEU A 78 -7.55 -18.66 -20.18
CA LEU A 78 -8.25 -19.04 -21.41
C LEU A 78 -9.33 -18.01 -21.70
N THR A 79 -9.32 -17.45 -22.90
CA THR A 79 -10.31 -16.45 -23.34
C THR A 79 -11.24 -17.09 -24.36
N PHE A 80 -12.51 -17.23 -24.01
CA PHE A 80 -13.55 -17.79 -24.88
C PHE A 80 -14.26 -16.72 -25.70
N ARG A 81 -14.85 -17.12 -26.84
CA ARG A 81 -15.63 -16.20 -27.69
C ARG A 81 -17.00 -15.85 -27.14
N THR A 82 -17.61 -16.76 -26.35
CA THR A 82 -18.98 -16.60 -25.84
C THR A 82 -19.04 -16.76 -24.34
N ILE A 83 -20.02 -16.10 -23.72
CA ILE A 83 -20.30 -16.24 -22.29
C ILE A 83 -20.65 -17.69 -21.94
N GLN A 84 -21.39 -18.41 -22.83
CA GLN A 84 -21.75 -19.79 -22.60
C GLN A 84 -20.52 -20.70 -22.55
N SER A 85 -19.53 -20.47 -23.42
CA SER A 85 -18.27 -21.22 -23.39
C SER A 85 -17.51 -21.00 -22.10
N ARG A 86 -17.50 -19.77 -21.56
CA ARG A 86 -16.93 -19.48 -20.25
C ARG A 86 -17.65 -20.24 -19.13
N GLU A 87 -18.98 -20.21 -19.11
CA GLU A 87 -19.78 -20.93 -18.09
C GLU A 87 -19.52 -22.43 -18.15
N ASN A 88 -19.42 -23.00 -19.35
CA ASN A 88 -19.05 -24.42 -19.55
C ASN A 88 -17.64 -24.70 -18.97
N ALA A 89 -16.69 -23.81 -19.18
CA ALA A 89 -15.34 -23.94 -18.61
C ALA A 89 -15.33 -23.80 -17.07
N LEU A 90 -16.15 -22.94 -16.50
CA LEU A 90 -16.31 -22.82 -15.05
C LEU A 90 -16.92 -24.09 -14.43
N ALA A 91 -17.78 -24.79 -15.14
CA ALA A 91 -18.34 -26.05 -14.67
C ALA A 91 -17.28 -27.17 -14.56
N MET A 92 -16.10 -26.98 -15.15
CA MET A 92 -14.97 -27.92 -15.03
C MET A 92 -14.12 -27.68 -13.78
N ASP A 93 -14.51 -26.76 -12.88
CA ASP A 93 -13.83 -26.61 -11.60
C ASP A 93 -13.88 -27.89 -10.78
N GLY A 94 -12.73 -28.38 -10.35
CA GLY A 94 -12.61 -29.66 -9.65
C GLY A 94 -12.46 -30.89 -10.55
N GLU A 95 -12.47 -30.74 -11.88
CA GLU A 95 -12.24 -31.84 -12.80
C GLU A 95 -10.78 -32.29 -12.83
N ARG A 96 -10.56 -33.55 -13.20
CA ARG A 96 -9.23 -34.15 -13.24
C ARG A 96 -8.60 -33.97 -14.62
N PHE A 97 -7.47 -33.28 -14.66
CA PHE A 97 -6.61 -33.14 -15.83
C PHE A 97 -5.29 -33.89 -15.59
N LEU A 98 -5.11 -35.02 -16.26
CA LEU A 98 -4.01 -35.95 -16.03
C LEU A 98 -3.94 -36.39 -14.55
N ASP A 99 -2.84 -36.08 -13.89
CA ASP A 99 -2.57 -36.42 -12.48
C ASP A 99 -3.06 -35.39 -11.46
N ARG A 100 -3.66 -34.27 -11.91
CA ARG A 100 -4.07 -33.14 -11.04
C ARG A 100 -5.54 -32.79 -11.18
N THR A 101 -6.10 -32.33 -10.10
CA THR A 101 -7.43 -31.68 -10.08
C THR A 101 -7.24 -30.20 -10.34
N VAL A 102 -7.83 -29.70 -11.43
CA VAL A 102 -7.73 -28.28 -11.79
C VAL A 102 -8.76 -27.44 -11.04
N SER A 103 -8.43 -26.18 -10.80
CA SER A 103 -9.40 -25.20 -10.31
C SER A 103 -9.63 -24.15 -11.38
N VAL A 104 -10.90 -23.99 -11.78
CA VAL A 104 -11.32 -23.06 -12.81
C VAL A 104 -12.17 -21.97 -12.19
N THR A 105 -11.75 -20.75 -12.31
CA THR A 105 -12.48 -19.59 -11.78
C THR A 105 -12.67 -18.55 -12.88
N VAL A 106 -13.74 -17.73 -12.79
CA VAL A 106 -13.81 -16.56 -13.65
C VAL A 106 -12.46 -15.84 -13.51
N ALA A 107 -11.74 -15.67 -14.61
CA ALA A 107 -10.64 -14.75 -14.61
C ALA A 107 -11.28 -13.43 -14.15
N LYS A 108 -11.05 -13.08 -12.89
CA LYS A 108 -11.38 -11.71 -12.49
C LYS A 108 -10.64 -10.88 -13.52
N LYS A 109 -11.38 -10.18 -14.40
CA LYS A 109 -10.74 -9.13 -15.20
C LYS A 109 -9.84 -8.45 -14.20
N SER A 110 -8.52 -8.66 -14.38
CA SER A 110 -7.60 -7.80 -13.68
C SER A 110 -8.18 -6.43 -13.98
N PRO A 111 -8.46 -5.59 -12.99
CA PRO A 111 -8.88 -4.23 -13.28
C PRO A 111 -7.85 -3.51 -14.16
N PHE A 112 -6.83 -4.22 -14.59
CA PHE A 112 -5.70 -3.87 -15.42
C PHE A 112 -5.80 -4.54 -16.80
N GLY A 113 -6.93 -4.36 -17.49
CA GLY A 113 -7.04 -4.62 -18.91
C GLY A 113 -6.25 -3.57 -19.67
N THR A 114 -5.01 -3.89 -20.03
CA THR A 114 -4.26 -3.14 -21.02
C THR A 114 -3.57 -4.10 -21.97
N ARG A 115 -4.14 -4.25 -23.16
CA ARG A 115 -3.35 -4.52 -24.35
C ARG A 115 -2.63 -3.22 -24.72
N GLY A 116 -1.34 -3.24 -24.60
CA GLY A 116 -0.50 -2.15 -25.11
C GLY A 116 0.72 -1.92 -24.22
N THR A 117 1.88 -2.37 -24.72
CA THR A 117 3.22 -2.19 -24.15
C THR A 117 3.53 -2.96 -22.88
N THR A 118 3.88 -4.24 -23.07
CA THR A 118 4.66 -5.03 -22.14
C THR A 118 6.09 -4.48 -22.01
N GLN A 119 6.27 -3.51 -21.12
CA GLN A 119 7.53 -3.35 -20.41
C GLN A 119 7.22 -3.61 -18.93
N ALA A 120 7.72 -4.74 -18.49
CA ALA A 120 7.96 -5.23 -17.13
C ALA A 120 7.59 -4.27 -15.97
N LEU A 121 6.30 -4.14 -15.68
CA LEU A 121 5.86 -3.83 -14.33
C LEU A 121 5.86 -5.16 -13.58
N GLY A 122 6.86 -5.34 -12.70
CA GLY A 122 6.96 -6.50 -11.82
C GLY A 122 5.60 -6.82 -11.18
N THR A 123 5.27 -8.11 -11.15
CA THR A 123 3.98 -8.68 -10.73
C THR A 123 3.71 -8.52 -9.22
N HIS A 124 3.86 -7.32 -8.66
CA HIS A 124 3.58 -7.07 -7.26
C HIS A 124 2.14 -6.60 -7.07
N THR A 125 1.30 -7.48 -6.53
CA THR A 125 -0.01 -7.09 -6.02
C THR A 125 0.22 -6.18 -4.80
N PRO A 126 -0.36 -4.97 -4.77
CA PRO A 126 -0.30 -4.10 -3.60
C PRO A 126 -0.85 -4.80 -2.37
N ALA A 127 -0.21 -4.60 -1.22
CA ALA A 127 -0.67 -5.21 0.02
C ALA A 127 -2.03 -4.65 0.43
N MET A 128 -2.94 -5.53 0.84
CA MET A 128 -4.26 -5.16 1.37
C MET A 128 -5.05 -4.20 0.46
N LEU A 129 -4.91 -4.37 -0.87
CA LEU A 129 -5.54 -3.47 -1.86
C LEU A 129 -7.06 -3.39 -1.69
N ARG A 130 -7.72 -4.54 -1.54
CA ARG A 130 -9.17 -4.59 -1.37
C ARG A 130 -9.61 -3.93 -0.07
N GLU A 131 -8.96 -4.28 1.03
CA GLU A 131 -9.22 -3.74 2.36
C GLU A 131 -9.02 -2.22 2.39
N THR A 132 -8.02 -1.72 1.66
CA THR A 132 -7.74 -0.27 1.51
C THR A 132 -8.89 0.42 0.79
N ILE A 133 -9.31 -0.08 -0.37
CA ILE A 133 -10.39 0.51 -1.18
C ILE A 133 -11.71 0.50 -0.40
N ASP A 134 -12.07 -0.64 0.22
CA ASP A 134 -13.28 -0.78 1.01
C ASP A 134 -13.27 0.18 2.22
N SER A 135 -12.11 0.35 2.86
CA SER A 135 -11.97 1.20 4.04
C SER A 135 -12.01 2.69 3.74
N LEU A 136 -11.56 3.11 2.57
CA LEU A 136 -11.70 4.49 2.11
C LEU A 136 -13.16 4.87 1.81
N GLY A 137 -14.03 3.87 1.61
CA GLY A 137 -15.45 4.08 1.38
C GLY A 137 -15.77 4.73 0.03
N ILE A 138 -14.97 4.47 -1.01
CA ILE A 138 -15.11 5.09 -2.34
C ILE A 138 -16.48 4.78 -2.95
N ALA A 139 -17.03 3.58 -2.71
CA ALA A 139 -18.35 3.20 -3.19
C ALA A 139 -19.48 4.11 -2.66
N ASN A 140 -19.29 4.75 -1.49
CA ASN A 140 -20.28 5.66 -0.91
C ASN A 140 -20.15 7.10 -1.43
N ASP A 141 -19.01 7.44 -2.03
CA ASP A 141 -18.75 8.76 -2.62
C ASP A 141 -17.83 8.60 -3.85
N PRO A 142 -18.33 7.95 -4.92
CA PRO A 142 -17.51 7.62 -6.09
C PRO A 142 -17.05 8.86 -6.87
N ASN A 143 -17.73 9.98 -6.74
CA ASN A 143 -17.35 11.25 -7.37
C ASN A 143 -16.60 12.20 -6.42
N GLY A 144 -16.14 11.69 -5.28
CA GLY A 144 -15.32 12.42 -4.32
C GLY A 144 -13.89 12.65 -4.80
N VAL A 145 -13.16 13.48 -4.05
CA VAL A 145 -11.73 13.69 -4.25
C VAL A 145 -10.95 12.82 -3.26
N TYR A 146 -9.99 12.07 -3.78
CA TYR A 146 -9.14 11.16 -3.01
C TYR A 146 -7.67 11.51 -3.19
N ILE A 147 -6.85 11.13 -2.21
CA ILE A 147 -5.39 11.31 -2.26
C ILE A 147 -4.71 9.97 -1.97
N ASP A 148 -3.78 9.58 -2.84
CA ASP A 148 -2.77 8.56 -2.59
C ASP A 148 -1.45 9.28 -2.31
N GLY A 149 -1.02 9.33 -1.04
CA GLY A 149 0.20 10.03 -0.64
C GLY A 149 1.49 9.29 -0.99
N THR A 150 1.39 8.05 -1.47
CA THR A 150 2.50 7.12 -1.66
C THR A 150 2.32 6.31 -2.95
N PHE A 151 2.42 7.00 -4.09
CA PHE A 151 2.09 6.44 -5.41
C PHE A 151 2.88 5.17 -5.76
N GLY A 152 4.21 5.17 -5.52
CA GLY A 152 5.10 4.08 -5.88
C GLY A 152 5.07 3.74 -7.37
N ARG A 153 4.41 2.65 -7.74
CA ARG A 153 4.17 2.27 -9.15
C ARG A 153 2.68 2.27 -9.51
N GLY A 154 1.84 2.89 -8.68
CA GLY A 154 0.42 3.12 -8.93
C GLY A 154 -0.46 1.89 -8.68
N GLY A 155 -0.04 0.96 -7.84
CA GLY A 155 -0.83 -0.22 -7.55
C GLY A 155 -2.15 0.10 -6.82
N HIS A 156 -2.08 0.80 -5.69
CA HIS A 156 -3.25 1.29 -4.97
C HIS A 156 -4.01 2.36 -5.78
N THR A 157 -3.29 3.29 -6.38
CA THR A 157 -3.85 4.32 -7.27
C THR A 157 -4.75 3.73 -8.35
N ARG A 158 -4.29 2.73 -9.10
CA ARG A 158 -5.09 2.06 -10.14
C ARG A 158 -6.30 1.36 -9.55
N GLY A 159 -6.15 0.72 -8.40
CA GLY A 159 -7.26 0.13 -7.67
C GLY A 159 -8.33 1.14 -7.27
N ILE A 160 -7.93 2.31 -6.83
CA ILE A 160 -8.84 3.43 -6.50
C ILE A 160 -9.54 3.94 -7.77
N LEU A 161 -8.80 4.19 -8.85
CA LEU A 161 -9.36 4.67 -10.13
C LEU A 161 -10.42 3.72 -10.73
N ASN A 162 -10.24 2.40 -10.53
CA ASN A 162 -11.20 1.41 -11.03
C ASN A 162 -12.58 1.45 -10.36
N VAL A 163 -12.66 2.01 -9.16
CA VAL A 163 -13.92 2.13 -8.40
C VAL A 163 -14.41 3.58 -8.32
N LEU A 164 -13.58 4.51 -8.75
CA LEU A 164 -13.89 5.93 -8.80
C LEU A 164 -14.87 6.21 -9.94
N GLY A 165 -15.88 7.06 -9.68
CA GLY A 165 -16.84 7.49 -10.69
C GLY A 165 -16.22 8.45 -11.72
N GLU A 166 -16.96 8.73 -12.79
CA GLU A 166 -16.49 9.56 -13.89
C GLU A 166 -16.10 10.99 -13.48
N ASN A 167 -16.77 11.55 -12.46
CA ASN A 167 -16.50 12.88 -11.94
C ASN A 167 -15.62 12.88 -10.68
N GLY A 168 -15.14 11.72 -10.25
CA GLY A 168 -14.23 11.59 -9.12
C GLY A 168 -12.82 12.07 -9.50
N GLN A 169 -12.01 12.45 -8.51
CA GLN A 169 -10.62 12.87 -8.71
C GLN A 169 -9.69 12.14 -7.76
N LEU A 170 -8.53 11.75 -8.26
CA LEU A 170 -7.47 11.14 -7.48
C LEU A 170 -6.16 11.91 -7.66
N HIS A 171 -5.66 12.46 -6.57
CA HIS A 171 -4.35 13.11 -6.52
C HIS A 171 -3.33 12.16 -5.91
N ALA A 172 -2.19 11.95 -6.57
CA ALA A 172 -1.12 11.12 -6.03
C ALA A 172 0.16 11.91 -5.79
N PHE A 173 0.92 11.50 -4.79
CA PHE A 173 2.19 12.11 -4.40
C PHE A 173 3.30 11.07 -4.39
N ASP A 174 4.47 11.46 -4.84
CA ASP A 174 5.70 10.69 -4.66
C ASP A 174 6.92 11.61 -4.79
N LEU A 175 8.05 11.14 -4.27
CA LEU A 175 9.36 11.78 -4.37
C LEU A 175 10.27 11.09 -5.41
N ASP A 176 10.01 9.81 -5.71
CA ASP A 176 10.85 9.03 -6.62
C ASP A 176 10.65 9.48 -8.08
N PRO A 177 11.70 9.95 -8.78
CA PRO A 177 11.59 10.34 -10.20
C PRO A 177 11.04 9.25 -11.11
N GLU A 178 11.32 7.98 -10.81
CA GLU A 178 10.76 6.86 -11.57
C GLU A 178 9.25 6.69 -11.32
N ALA A 179 8.80 6.85 -10.06
CA ALA A 179 7.38 6.88 -9.73
C ALA A 179 6.68 8.02 -10.44
N ILE A 180 7.29 9.22 -10.46
CA ILE A 180 6.76 10.38 -11.18
C ILE A 180 6.62 10.09 -12.68
N THR A 181 7.59 9.44 -13.29
CA THR A 181 7.52 9.07 -14.72
C THR A 181 6.31 8.17 -15.01
N VAL A 182 6.09 7.15 -14.17
CA VAL A 182 4.92 6.25 -14.27
C VAL A 182 3.62 7.02 -14.02
N GLY A 183 3.59 7.89 -13.02
CA GLY A 183 2.43 8.71 -12.68
C GLY A 183 2.04 9.67 -13.80
N ARG A 184 3.02 10.31 -14.44
CA ARG A 184 2.78 11.20 -15.59
C ARG A 184 2.25 10.46 -16.83
N ALA A 185 2.63 9.20 -17.02
CA ALA A 185 2.03 8.36 -18.06
C ALA A 185 0.56 8.06 -17.75
N LEU A 186 0.25 7.67 -16.50
CA LEU A 186 -1.11 7.41 -16.06
C LEU A 186 -2.01 8.67 -16.13
N GLU A 187 -1.48 9.85 -15.83
CA GLU A 187 -2.20 11.13 -15.92
C GLU A 187 -2.65 11.46 -17.35
N LYS A 188 -1.94 10.95 -18.36
CA LYS A 188 -2.35 11.06 -19.77
C LYS A 188 -3.42 10.03 -20.16
N GLU A 189 -3.48 8.91 -19.47
CA GLU A 189 -4.42 7.81 -19.73
C GLU A 189 -5.77 8.05 -19.05
N ASP A 190 -5.79 8.66 -17.85
CA ASP A 190 -6.99 8.87 -17.05
C ASP A 190 -7.06 10.32 -16.55
N SER A 191 -8.01 11.08 -17.09
CA SER A 191 -8.21 12.51 -16.76
C SER A 191 -8.64 12.78 -15.32
N ARG A 192 -9.07 11.76 -14.58
CA ARG A 192 -9.42 11.86 -13.16
C ARG A 192 -8.18 11.84 -12.25
N PHE A 193 -7.02 11.48 -12.80
CA PHE A 193 -5.79 11.30 -12.07
C PHE A 193 -4.84 12.49 -12.20
N HIS A 194 -4.22 12.90 -11.08
CA HIS A 194 -3.28 14.01 -11.00
C HIS A 194 -2.04 13.63 -10.21
N MET A 195 -0.87 13.68 -10.85
CA MET A 195 0.40 13.34 -10.20
C MET A 195 1.13 14.58 -9.67
N HIS A 196 1.64 14.51 -8.43
CA HIS A 196 2.42 15.56 -7.79
C HIS A 196 3.81 15.04 -7.42
N HIS A 197 4.86 15.66 -7.97
CA HIS A 197 6.23 15.44 -7.52
C HIS A 197 6.47 16.27 -6.26
N ALA A 198 6.12 15.72 -5.13
CA ALA A 198 6.23 16.38 -3.83
C ALA A 198 6.13 15.35 -2.70
N PRO A 199 6.73 15.61 -1.54
CA PRO A 199 6.54 14.78 -0.37
C PRO A 199 5.08 14.83 0.11
N PHE A 200 4.55 13.70 0.55
CA PHE A 200 3.15 13.65 1.00
C PHE A 200 2.89 14.52 2.25
N GLY A 201 3.93 14.83 3.05
CA GLY A 201 3.83 15.80 4.15
C GLY A 201 3.47 17.21 3.69
N SER A 202 3.68 17.54 2.42
CA SER A 202 3.31 18.81 1.83
C SER A 202 1.91 18.83 1.17
N MET A 203 1.16 17.71 1.22
CA MET A 203 -0.11 17.57 0.50
C MET A 203 -1.10 18.72 0.80
N PHE A 204 -1.18 19.16 2.06
CA PHE A 204 -2.06 20.27 2.43
C PHE A 204 -1.70 21.56 1.69
N LYS A 205 -0.42 21.90 1.63
CA LYS A 205 0.08 23.09 0.92
C LYS A 205 -0.22 22.98 -0.58
N VAL A 206 0.18 21.88 -1.21
CA VAL A 206 -0.02 21.64 -2.66
C VAL A 206 -1.50 21.69 -3.05
N MET A 207 -2.36 21.03 -2.28
CA MET A 207 -3.79 21.01 -2.56
C MET A 207 -4.44 22.39 -2.37
N ARG A 208 -4.01 23.15 -1.37
CA ARG A 208 -4.53 24.51 -1.13
C ARG A 208 -4.10 25.51 -2.21
N GLU A 209 -2.88 25.41 -2.69
CA GLU A 209 -2.34 26.30 -3.71
C GLU A 209 -2.96 26.02 -5.10
N LYS A 210 -3.12 24.74 -5.46
CA LYS A 210 -3.56 24.37 -6.81
C LYS A 210 -5.08 24.15 -6.94
N TYR A 211 -5.73 23.71 -5.87
CA TYR A 211 -7.12 23.25 -5.86
C TYR A 211 -7.90 23.89 -4.71
N ALA A 212 -7.92 25.22 -4.66
CA ALA A 212 -8.53 25.99 -3.58
C ALA A 212 -9.93 25.50 -3.20
N LYS A 213 -10.19 25.33 -1.89
CA LYS A 213 -11.46 24.87 -1.29
C LYS A 213 -11.87 23.42 -1.56
N VAL A 214 -11.02 22.58 -2.19
CA VAL A 214 -11.30 21.15 -2.34
C VAL A 214 -11.44 20.48 -0.96
N LYS A 215 -12.50 19.70 -0.81
CA LYS A 215 -12.74 18.83 0.34
C LYS A 215 -12.47 17.39 -0.07
N VAL A 216 -11.54 16.75 0.61
CA VAL A 216 -11.07 15.41 0.30
C VAL A 216 -11.93 14.37 1.02
N ALA A 217 -12.40 13.36 0.30
CA ALA A 217 -13.23 12.27 0.84
C ALA A 217 -12.39 11.18 1.53
N GLY A 218 -11.18 10.92 0.99
CA GLY A 218 -10.27 9.95 1.57
C GLY A 218 -8.82 10.22 1.22
N VAL A 219 -7.93 9.88 2.15
CA VAL A 219 -6.47 9.92 1.98
C VAL A 219 -5.92 8.56 2.31
N PHE A 220 -4.98 8.07 1.52
CA PHE A 220 -4.26 6.82 1.75
C PHE A 220 -2.76 7.06 1.82
N LEU A 221 -2.10 6.40 2.77
CA LEU A 221 -0.65 6.41 2.95
C LEU A 221 -0.17 4.96 3.11
N ASP A 222 0.69 4.50 2.21
CA ASP A 222 1.43 3.23 2.32
C ASP A 222 2.87 3.54 2.69
N LEU A 223 3.22 3.34 3.97
CA LEU A 223 4.49 3.81 4.50
C LEU A 223 5.66 2.89 4.12
N GLY A 224 6.84 3.47 3.97
CA GLY A 224 8.09 2.76 3.73
C GLY A 224 8.55 2.81 2.27
N ILE A 225 9.36 1.83 1.87
CA ILE A 225 9.92 1.76 0.52
C ILE A 225 9.06 0.92 -0.40
N SER A 226 8.93 1.36 -1.63
CA SER A 226 8.26 0.57 -2.66
C SER A 226 9.07 -0.67 -3.04
N SER A 227 8.38 -1.74 -3.50
CA SER A 227 9.06 -2.96 -3.93
C SER A 227 10.11 -2.73 -5.03
N PRO A 228 9.86 -1.92 -6.06
CA PRO A 228 10.89 -1.61 -7.06
C PRO A 228 12.12 -0.92 -6.48
N GLN A 229 11.93 0.07 -5.59
CA GLN A 229 13.06 0.71 -4.90
C GLN A 229 13.86 -0.30 -4.07
N PHE A 230 13.17 -1.22 -3.39
CA PHE A 230 13.83 -2.26 -2.59
C PHE A 230 14.59 -3.27 -3.44
N ASP A 231 14.09 -3.60 -4.63
CA ASP A 231 14.69 -4.60 -5.52
C ASP A 231 15.81 -4.04 -6.41
N ASP A 232 15.82 -2.72 -6.63
CA ASP A 232 16.85 -2.04 -7.40
C ASP A 232 18.13 -1.83 -6.58
N LYS A 233 19.19 -2.56 -6.94
CA LYS A 233 20.50 -2.46 -6.29
C LYS A 233 21.14 -1.06 -6.40
N SER A 234 20.81 -0.28 -7.43
CA SER A 234 21.34 1.07 -7.62
C SER A 234 20.84 2.07 -6.56
N ARG A 235 19.75 1.74 -5.86
CA ARG A 235 19.17 2.56 -4.80
C ARG A 235 19.81 2.32 -3.43
N GLY A 236 20.50 1.21 -3.26
CA GLY A 236 21.29 0.92 -2.06
C GLY A 236 20.50 0.48 -0.82
N PHE A 237 19.21 0.14 -0.90
CA PHE A 237 18.39 -0.18 0.26
C PHE A 237 18.65 -1.54 0.91
N ARG A 238 19.38 -2.43 0.25
CA ARG A 238 19.63 -3.80 0.71
C ARG A 238 21.09 -4.03 1.08
N PRO A 239 21.39 -4.40 2.34
CA PRO A 239 22.76 -4.70 2.76
C PRO A 239 23.36 -5.94 2.05
N GLU A 240 22.51 -6.87 1.57
CA GLU A 240 22.93 -8.11 0.91
C GLU A 240 23.30 -7.93 -0.57
N GLN A 241 22.81 -6.87 -1.20
CA GLN A 241 23.08 -6.56 -2.61
C GLN A 241 24.16 -5.50 -2.72
N ASP A 242 25.07 -5.66 -3.68
CA ASP A 242 26.10 -4.65 -3.91
C ASP A 242 25.63 -3.57 -4.87
N GLY A 243 25.70 -2.33 -4.42
CA GLY A 243 25.29 -1.13 -5.12
C GLY A 243 25.84 0.11 -4.44
N PRO A 244 25.61 1.32 -4.97
CA PRO A 244 26.03 2.56 -4.31
C PRO A 244 25.33 2.72 -2.96
N LEU A 245 26.02 3.30 -1.99
CA LEU A 245 25.47 3.61 -0.67
C LEU A 245 24.66 4.91 -0.75
N ASP A 246 23.46 4.86 -1.33
CA ASP A 246 22.60 6.04 -1.58
C ASP A 246 21.50 6.22 -0.54
N LEU A 247 20.52 5.33 -0.46
CA LEU A 247 19.38 5.30 0.47
C LEU A 247 18.35 6.44 0.34
N ARG A 248 18.44 7.30 -0.67
CA ARG A 248 17.45 8.38 -0.89
C ARG A 248 16.21 7.86 -1.61
N PHE A 249 15.04 8.43 -1.30
CA PHE A 249 13.82 8.27 -2.10
C PHE A 249 13.88 9.14 -3.36
N ASP A 250 14.33 10.37 -3.24
CA ASP A 250 14.63 11.26 -4.36
C ASP A 250 16.14 11.30 -4.62
N VAL A 251 16.60 10.57 -5.63
CA VAL A 251 18.03 10.54 -6.01
C VAL A 251 18.50 11.84 -6.65
N THR A 252 17.59 12.74 -7.01
CA THR A 252 17.91 14.04 -7.63
C THR A 252 18.14 15.13 -6.60
N SER A 253 17.83 14.89 -5.32
CA SER A 253 17.88 15.87 -4.25
C SER A 253 18.59 15.35 -3.01
N GLY A 254 19.20 16.24 -2.24
CA GLY A 254 19.84 15.92 -0.97
C GLY A 254 21.14 15.14 -1.08
N ALA A 255 21.72 14.80 0.07
CA ALA A 255 22.96 14.02 0.17
C ALA A 255 22.67 12.52 0.19
N SER A 256 23.45 11.71 -0.54
CA SER A 256 23.42 10.26 -0.41
C SER A 256 23.84 9.81 1.00
N ALA A 257 23.57 8.55 1.35
CA ALA A 257 24.03 8.02 2.65
C ALA A 257 25.57 8.12 2.76
N TYR A 258 26.29 7.85 1.69
CA TYR A 258 27.74 8.01 1.67
C TYR A 258 28.16 9.46 1.96
N ASP A 259 27.57 10.44 1.27
CA ASP A 259 27.91 11.86 1.46
C ASP A 259 27.53 12.37 2.85
N PHE A 260 26.43 11.87 3.41
CA PHE A 260 26.01 12.15 4.79
C PHE A 260 27.04 11.60 5.79
N LEU A 261 27.48 10.35 5.64
CA LEU A 261 28.44 9.71 6.53
C LEU A 261 29.83 10.39 6.52
N LEU A 262 30.18 11.07 5.42
CA LEU A 262 31.42 11.85 5.34
C LEU A 262 31.39 13.09 6.26
N LYS A 263 30.19 13.59 6.66
CA LYS A 263 30.04 14.88 7.34
C LYS A 263 29.45 14.79 8.74
N VAL A 264 28.66 13.76 9.02
CA VAL A 264 27.93 13.62 10.27
C VAL A 264 28.87 13.51 11.46
N SER A 265 28.51 14.13 12.60
CA SER A 265 29.26 13.98 13.84
C SER A 265 29.10 12.54 14.39
N ARG A 266 30.11 12.08 15.16
CA ARG A 266 30.02 10.78 15.84
C ARG A 266 28.78 10.65 16.72
N ASN A 267 28.48 11.70 17.49
CA ASN A 267 27.37 11.67 18.44
C ASN A 267 26.01 11.66 17.71
N ASP A 268 25.84 12.50 16.67
CA ASP A 268 24.63 12.49 15.88
C ASP A 268 24.42 11.15 15.19
N LEU A 269 25.49 10.55 14.64
CA LEU A 269 25.42 9.25 14.00
C LEU A 269 24.99 8.14 14.99
N ARG A 270 25.60 8.12 16.18
CA ARG A 270 25.19 7.21 17.27
C ARG A 270 23.71 7.39 17.59
N ASP A 271 23.26 8.60 17.76
CA ASP A 271 21.88 8.93 18.15
C ASP A 271 20.88 8.53 17.04
N ILE A 272 21.24 8.72 15.78
CA ILE A 272 20.45 8.28 14.62
C ILE A 272 20.33 6.76 14.62
N ILE A 273 21.45 6.04 14.75
CA ILE A 273 21.48 4.57 14.74
C ILE A 273 20.66 4.03 15.91
N PHE A 274 20.83 4.60 17.10
CA PHE A 274 20.06 4.18 18.29
C PHE A 274 18.58 4.48 18.14
N LYS A 275 18.22 5.69 17.70
CA LYS A 275 16.83 6.14 17.65
C LYS A 275 15.99 5.39 16.62
N TYR A 276 16.57 5.10 15.44
CA TYR A 276 15.83 4.59 14.29
C TYR A 276 16.17 3.14 13.91
N GLY A 277 17.20 2.57 14.50
CA GLY A 277 17.68 1.21 14.22
C GLY A 277 17.84 0.38 15.48
N GLU A 278 18.94 0.49 16.16
CA GLU A 278 19.35 -0.33 17.30
C GLU A 278 18.72 0.19 18.62
N THR A 279 17.40 0.34 18.64
CA THR A 279 16.65 1.07 19.69
C THR A 279 16.79 0.51 21.12
N ASN A 280 17.28 -0.72 21.29
CA ASN A 280 17.49 -1.35 22.57
C ASN A 280 18.97 -1.69 22.83
N ASP A 281 19.88 -1.26 21.96
CA ASP A 281 21.30 -1.58 22.04
C ASP A 281 22.16 -0.34 21.78
N GLU A 282 22.33 0.46 22.84
CA GLU A 282 23.15 1.66 22.79
C GLU A 282 24.63 1.35 22.53
N LEU A 283 25.13 0.24 23.08
CA LEU A 283 26.53 -0.16 22.91
C LEU A 283 26.84 -0.52 21.45
N SER A 284 25.98 -1.26 20.79
CA SER A 284 26.12 -1.51 19.35
C SER A 284 26.04 -0.22 18.54
N SER A 285 25.15 0.70 18.90
CA SER A 285 25.05 2.02 18.21
C SER A 285 26.34 2.82 18.35
N GLN A 286 26.98 2.81 19.53
CA GLN A 286 28.28 3.44 19.76
C GLN A 286 29.39 2.81 18.92
N ARG A 287 29.52 1.47 18.97
CA ARG A 287 30.53 0.72 18.23
C ARG A 287 30.43 0.91 16.72
N ILE A 288 29.20 0.91 16.19
CA ILE A 288 28.96 1.14 14.76
C ILE A 288 29.33 2.57 14.38
N ALA A 289 28.94 3.56 15.18
CA ALA A 289 29.30 4.97 14.92
C ALA A 289 30.82 5.17 14.97
N ASP A 290 31.52 4.56 15.94
CA ASP A 290 32.99 4.63 16.07
C ASP A 290 33.67 4.02 14.85
N ALA A 291 33.23 2.85 14.39
CA ALA A 291 33.80 2.17 13.24
C ALA A 291 33.62 2.99 11.94
N ILE A 292 32.44 3.59 11.76
CA ILE A 292 32.16 4.43 10.58
C ILE A 292 33.04 5.69 10.59
N VAL A 293 33.15 6.37 11.75
CA VAL A 293 33.96 7.58 11.90
C VAL A 293 35.45 7.24 11.68
N LEU A 294 35.94 6.16 12.26
CA LEU A 294 37.31 5.69 12.05
C LEU A 294 37.59 5.41 10.56
N ALA A 295 36.69 4.68 9.88
CA ALA A 295 36.83 4.40 8.46
C ALA A 295 36.83 5.69 7.61
N ARG A 296 35.99 6.66 7.95
CA ARG A 296 35.99 7.98 7.33
C ARG A 296 37.33 8.71 7.51
N ASP A 297 37.78 8.80 8.76
CA ASP A 297 38.97 9.58 9.13
C ASP A 297 40.27 8.93 8.57
N THR A 298 40.25 7.64 8.30
CA THR A 298 41.32 6.91 7.62
C THR A 298 41.14 6.81 6.10
N ASN A 299 40.13 7.46 5.51
CA ASN A 299 39.78 7.40 4.08
C ASN A 299 39.50 5.97 3.57
N THR A 300 38.96 5.11 4.43
CA THR A 300 38.59 3.72 4.11
C THR A 300 37.08 3.48 4.14
N LEU A 301 36.28 4.56 4.28
CA LEU A 301 34.82 4.45 4.32
C LEU A 301 34.29 3.80 3.02
N PRO A 302 33.57 2.66 3.11
CA PRO A 302 33.05 1.97 1.94
C PRO A 302 32.02 2.80 1.18
N LYS A 303 32.12 2.80 -0.15
CA LYS A 303 31.19 3.49 -1.07
C LYS A 303 30.02 2.62 -1.49
N THR A 304 30.11 1.30 -1.25
CA THR A 304 29.09 0.34 -1.67
C THR A 304 28.39 -0.29 -0.47
N THR A 305 27.15 -0.68 -0.69
CA THR A 305 26.28 -1.24 0.34
C THR A 305 26.85 -2.50 0.98
N LYS A 306 27.36 -3.44 0.17
CA LYS A 306 27.89 -4.70 0.69
C LYS A 306 29.13 -4.50 1.55
N ALA A 307 30.06 -3.66 1.12
CA ALA A 307 31.27 -3.35 1.88
C ALA A 307 30.91 -2.57 3.16
N PHE A 308 29.97 -1.62 3.09
CA PHE A 308 29.49 -0.90 4.27
C PHE A 308 28.76 -1.83 5.26
N ALA A 309 27.94 -2.76 4.75
CA ALA A 309 27.27 -3.76 5.57
C ALA A 309 28.26 -4.67 6.32
N THR A 310 29.39 -5.01 5.68
CA THR A 310 30.49 -5.75 6.33
C THR A 310 31.14 -4.94 7.46
N LEU A 311 31.40 -3.64 7.23
CA LEU A 311 31.94 -2.75 8.26
C LEU A 311 31.01 -2.72 9.49
N VAL A 312 29.71 -2.54 9.27
CA VAL A 312 28.69 -2.48 10.34
C VAL A 312 28.61 -3.82 11.08
N ALA A 313 28.57 -4.95 10.36
CA ALA A 313 28.49 -6.28 10.97
C ALA A 313 29.71 -6.57 11.87
N ASN A 314 30.92 -6.21 11.41
CA ASN A 314 32.14 -6.37 12.20
C ASN A 314 32.13 -5.50 13.46
N ALA A 315 31.67 -4.24 13.35
CA ALA A 315 31.58 -3.32 14.48
C ALA A 315 30.55 -3.78 15.53
N LYS A 316 29.44 -4.37 15.08
CA LYS A 316 28.42 -4.91 15.96
C LYS A 316 28.88 -6.13 16.72
N GLY A 317 29.85 -6.87 16.19
CA GLY A 317 30.36 -8.12 16.79
C GLY A 317 29.28 -9.20 16.83
N ALA A 318 28.40 -9.22 15.83
CA ALA A 318 27.25 -10.08 15.81
C ALA A 318 27.61 -11.54 15.57
N GLU A 319 27.32 -12.39 16.55
CA GLU A 319 27.11 -13.80 16.32
C GLU A 319 25.94 -14.03 15.37
N TYR A 320 25.78 -15.24 14.84
CA TYR A 320 24.74 -15.61 13.87
C TYR A 320 23.36 -15.04 14.25
N GLN A 321 22.78 -14.22 13.39
CA GLN A 321 21.44 -13.65 13.54
C GLN A 321 20.56 -14.07 12.36
N ALA A 322 19.26 -14.28 12.62
CA ALA A 322 18.27 -14.61 11.58
C ALA A 322 18.11 -13.51 10.51
N MET A 323 18.56 -12.28 10.80
CA MET A 323 18.58 -11.12 9.89
C MET A 323 20.00 -10.62 9.72
N HIS A 324 20.28 -10.02 8.55
CA HIS A 324 21.58 -9.40 8.30
C HIS A 324 21.90 -8.35 9.36
N PRO A 325 23.09 -8.40 10.05
CA PRO A 325 23.40 -7.52 11.18
C PRO A 325 23.30 -6.03 10.89
N ALA A 326 23.62 -5.62 9.66
CA ALA A 326 23.56 -4.22 9.23
C ALA A 326 22.14 -3.72 8.92
N LYS A 327 21.12 -4.57 8.88
CA LYS A 327 19.75 -4.20 8.45
C LYS A 327 19.17 -3.03 9.23
N MET A 328 19.38 -3.02 10.55
CA MET A 328 18.85 -1.97 11.41
C MET A 328 19.60 -0.64 11.22
N THR A 329 20.89 -0.67 10.96
CA THR A 329 21.68 0.52 10.63
C THR A 329 21.27 1.12 9.29
N PHE A 330 21.07 0.29 8.25
CA PHE A 330 20.53 0.75 6.95
C PHE A 330 19.15 1.38 7.12
N GLN A 331 18.27 0.77 7.91
CA GLN A 331 16.97 1.35 8.24
C GLN A 331 17.10 2.70 8.94
N ALA A 332 18.00 2.81 9.91
CA ALA A 332 18.20 4.06 10.64
C ALA A 332 18.65 5.21 9.74
N LEU A 333 19.64 4.94 8.87
CA LEU A 333 20.12 5.92 7.91
C LEU A 333 19.02 6.31 6.91
N ARG A 334 18.25 5.33 6.40
CA ARG A 334 17.15 5.59 5.47
C ARG A 334 16.08 6.48 6.09
N ILE A 335 15.62 6.14 7.29
CA ILE A 335 14.61 6.92 8.01
C ILE A 335 15.08 8.36 8.23
N HIS A 336 16.34 8.54 8.59
CA HIS A 336 16.92 9.86 8.82
C HIS A 336 17.05 10.68 7.53
N LEU A 337 17.65 10.08 6.49
CA LEU A 337 17.90 10.77 5.23
C LEU A 337 16.64 11.22 4.50
N ASN A 338 15.58 10.43 4.60
CA ASN A 338 14.30 10.69 3.95
C ASN A 338 13.27 11.33 4.90
N GLU A 339 13.66 11.71 6.13
CA GLU A 339 12.78 12.29 7.15
C GLU A 339 11.47 11.50 7.34
N GLU A 340 11.48 10.16 7.15
CA GLU A 340 10.27 9.33 7.01
C GLU A 340 9.24 9.59 8.14
N PHE A 341 9.69 9.74 9.38
CA PHE A 341 8.80 9.92 10.52
C PHE A 341 8.22 11.32 10.63
N ASP A 342 8.98 12.32 10.24
CA ASP A 342 8.51 13.71 10.25
C ASP A 342 7.59 13.98 9.06
N GLU A 343 7.89 13.38 7.89
CA GLU A 343 6.99 13.34 6.74
C GLU A 343 5.66 12.68 7.12
N PHE A 344 5.70 11.55 7.84
CA PHE A 344 4.49 10.87 8.27
C PHE A 344 3.64 11.75 9.21
N ARG A 345 4.25 12.45 10.17
CA ARG A 345 3.53 13.37 11.06
C ARG A 345 2.89 14.52 10.27
N ARG A 346 3.67 15.16 9.37
CA ARG A 346 3.16 16.22 8.48
C ARG A 346 2.04 15.72 7.56
N GLY A 347 2.19 14.51 7.04
CA GLY A 347 1.21 13.87 6.17
C GLY A 347 -0.13 13.62 6.86
N MET A 348 -0.10 13.06 8.08
CA MET A 348 -1.34 12.86 8.88
C MET A 348 -2.03 14.18 9.19
N GLU A 349 -1.26 15.20 9.60
CA GLU A 349 -1.81 16.52 9.87
C GLU A 349 -2.40 17.17 8.61
N GLY A 350 -1.68 17.11 7.51
CA GLY A 350 -2.14 17.59 6.20
C GLY A 350 -3.41 16.90 5.73
N ALA A 351 -3.46 15.57 5.86
CA ALA A 351 -4.64 14.78 5.54
C ALA A 351 -5.85 15.20 6.36
N MET A 352 -5.70 15.32 7.68
CA MET A 352 -6.80 15.72 8.55
C MET A 352 -7.30 17.13 8.26
N LYS A 353 -6.42 18.06 7.85
CA LYS A 353 -6.81 19.41 7.41
C LYS A 353 -7.64 19.39 6.11
N LEU A 354 -7.31 18.51 5.16
CA LEU A 354 -7.98 18.40 3.86
C LEU A 354 -9.30 17.63 3.92
N LEU A 355 -9.37 16.58 4.75
CA LEU A 355 -10.53 15.71 4.83
C LEU A 355 -11.81 16.49 5.15
N LYS A 356 -12.89 16.17 4.46
CA LYS A 356 -14.24 16.54 4.85
C LYS A 356 -14.69 15.80 6.11
N GLU A 357 -15.77 16.23 6.71
CA GLU A 357 -16.39 15.49 7.82
C GLU A 357 -16.74 14.06 7.38
N ASN A 358 -16.44 13.08 8.23
CA ASN A 358 -16.50 11.65 7.98
C ASN A 358 -15.59 11.13 6.87
N GLY A 359 -14.74 12.00 6.28
CA GLY A 359 -13.67 11.58 5.37
C GLY A 359 -12.69 10.64 6.05
N LYS A 360 -12.08 9.75 5.28
CA LYS A 360 -11.27 8.63 5.77
C LYS A 360 -9.77 8.87 5.54
N LEU A 361 -8.97 8.57 6.55
CA LEU A 361 -7.52 8.41 6.40
C LEU A 361 -7.19 6.94 6.59
N GLY A 362 -6.73 6.28 5.53
CA GLY A 362 -6.16 4.94 5.57
C GLY A 362 -4.63 5.02 5.66
N VAL A 363 -4.04 4.33 6.61
CA VAL A 363 -2.58 4.26 6.77
C VAL A 363 -2.15 2.80 6.84
N LEU A 364 -1.31 2.39 5.90
CA LEU A 364 -0.67 1.09 5.91
C LEU A 364 0.71 1.21 6.54
N THR A 365 0.91 0.52 7.66
CA THR A 365 2.16 0.51 8.43
C THR A 365 2.83 -0.85 8.34
N TRP A 366 4.16 -0.88 8.43
CA TRP A 366 4.99 -2.08 8.32
C TRP A 366 5.87 -2.30 9.57
N LYS A 367 5.97 -1.29 10.41
CA LYS A 367 6.86 -1.26 11.57
C LYS A 367 6.16 -0.72 12.81
N HIS A 368 6.62 -1.15 13.96
CA HIS A 368 6.12 -0.67 15.26
C HIS A 368 6.33 0.81 15.48
N SER A 369 7.44 1.34 14.99
CA SER A 369 7.75 2.77 15.08
C SER A 369 6.72 3.62 14.34
N GLU A 370 6.22 3.16 13.19
CA GLU A 370 5.15 3.81 12.43
C GLU A 370 3.83 3.76 13.20
N CYS A 371 3.48 2.58 13.75
CA CYS A 371 2.31 2.44 14.61
C CYS A 371 2.39 3.35 15.84
N ALA A 372 3.57 3.48 16.46
CA ALA A 372 3.77 4.34 17.64
C ALA A 372 3.53 5.82 17.30
N ILE A 373 4.01 6.29 16.14
CA ILE A 373 3.78 7.66 15.66
C ILE A 373 2.29 7.89 15.41
N LEU A 374 1.60 6.94 14.77
CA LEU A 374 0.17 7.03 14.54
C LEU A 374 -0.60 7.18 15.86
N ILE A 375 -0.27 6.35 16.87
CA ILE A 375 -0.91 6.40 18.18
C ILE A 375 -0.58 7.70 18.91
N GLU A 376 0.66 8.18 18.84
CA GLU A 376 1.04 9.45 19.42
C GLU A 376 0.20 10.59 18.82
N TYR A 377 0.04 10.62 17.49
CA TYR A 377 -0.80 11.57 16.80
C TYR A 377 -2.26 11.46 17.26
N PHE A 378 -2.80 10.26 17.32
CA PHE A 378 -4.15 9.97 17.77
C PHE A 378 -4.43 10.50 19.16
N ARG A 379 -3.49 10.33 20.08
CA ARG A 379 -3.63 10.81 21.46
C ARG A 379 -3.70 12.32 21.58
N LYS A 380 -3.19 13.05 20.60
CA LYS A 380 -3.32 14.51 20.55
C LYS A 380 -4.72 14.93 20.06
N VAL A 381 -5.31 14.14 19.17
CA VAL A 381 -6.56 14.49 18.48
C VAL A 381 -7.77 13.77 19.06
N GLU A 382 -7.59 12.63 19.73
CA GLU A 382 -8.69 11.85 20.34
C GLU A 382 -8.26 11.16 21.64
N LYS A 383 -9.22 10.99 22.56
CA LYS A 383 -9.04 10.08 23.68
C LYS A 383 -9.19 8.65 23.16
N VAL A 384 -8.09 7.99 22.91
CA VAL A 384 -8.10 6.60 22.43
C VAL A 384 -8.73 5.70 23.50
N ARG A 385 -9.75 4.95 23.13
CA ARG A 385 -10.39 3.96 24.01
C ARG A 385 -9.38 2.83 24.29
N ALA A 386 -9.30 2.39 25.54
CA ALA A 386 -8.36 1.36 25.99
C ALA A 386 -8.51 0.00 25.25
N ASN A 387 -9.66 -0.22 24.62
CA ASN A 387 -10.00 -1.42 23.85
C ASN A 387 -9.93 -1.21 22.33
N ALA A 388 -9.26 -0.16 21.84
CA ALA A 388 -9.02 -0.03 20.41
C ALA A 388 -8.13 -1.18 19.90
N PRO A 389 -8.44 -1.80 18.74
CA PRO A 389 -7.70 -2.94 18.20
C PRO A 389 -6.18 -2.74 18.14
N ILE A 390 -5.75 -1.49 17.88
CA ILE A 390 -4.32 -1.16 17.86
C ILE A 390 -3.68 -1.26 19.26
N PHE A 391 -4.42 -0.97 20.35
CA PHE A 391 -3.90 -1.15 21.70
C PHE A 391 -3.73 -2.60 22.06
N GLU A 392 -4.71 -3.45 21.74
CA GLU A 392 -4.61 -4.89 21.95
C GLU A 392 -3.42 -5.47 21.19
N TRP A 393 -3.23 -5.02 19.95
CA TRP A 393 -2.11 -5.46 19.14
C TRP A 393 -0.75 -5.01 19.71
N LEU A 394 -0.63 -3.75 20.12
CA LEU A 394 0.59 -3.21 20.73
C LEU A 394 0.88 -3.87 22.09
N GLN A 395 -0.13 -4.07 22.89
CA GLN A 395 -0.01 -4.76 24.18
C GLN A 395 0.49 -6.19 23.98
N LYS A 396 -0.08 -6.91 23.00
CA LYS A 396 0.30 -8.29 22.69
C LYS A 396 1.71 -8.43 22.12
N ASN A 397 2.19 -7.46 21.36
CA ASN A 397 3.43 -7.57 20.58
C ASN A 397 4.55 -6.63 21.05
N HIS A 398 4.26 -5.60 21.86
CA HIS A 398 5.22 -4.53 22.21
C HIS A 398 4.98 -3.88 23.57
N GLU A 399 4.91 -4.68 24.61
CA GLU A 399 4.71 -4.23 25.98
C GLU A 399 5.68 -3.11 26.41
N LYS A 400 6.97 -3.23 26.08
CA LYS A 400 8.01 -2.23 26.39
C LYS A 400 7.80 -0.89 25.66
N SER A 401 7.30 -0.92 24.43
CA SER A 401 7.00 0.30 23.67
C SER A 401 5.78 1.02 24.21
N MET A 402 4.77 0.26 24.65
CA MET A 402 3.57 0.81 25.31
C MET A 402 3.91 1.49 26.62
N THR A 403 4.76 0.92 27.45
CA THR A 403 5.19 1.49 28.73
C THR A 403 5.86 2.84 28.50
N LYS A 404 6.82 2.94 27.57
CA LYS A 404 7.48 4.22 27.21
C LYS A 404 6.51 5.28 26.71
N ILE A 405 5.52 4.89 25.87
CA ILE A 405 4.50 5.79 25.35
C ILE A 405 3.58 6.29 26.47
N LEU A 406 3.26 5.44 27.45
CA LEU A 406 2.41 5.78 28.60
C LEU A 406 3.15 6.64 29.64
N GLU A 407 4.44 6.43 29.84
CA GLU A 407 5.26 7.16 30.82
C GLU A 407 5.56 8.61 30.38
N LYS A 408 5.75 8.87 29.09
CA LYS A 408 5.99 10.22 28.54
C LYS A 408 4.86 11.22 28.82
N LYS A 409 3.66 10.77 29.23
CA LYS A 409 2.48 11.62 29.48
C LYS A 409 2.39 12.21 30.89
N LYS A 410 3.29 11.91 31.80
CA LYS A 410 3.23 12.51 33.16
C LYS A 410 3.72 13.97 33.23
N GLY A 411 4.19 14.55 32.13
CA GLY A 411 4.94 15.80 32.16
C GLY A 411 4.44 17.00 31.35
N SER A 412 3.33 16.96 30.60
CA SER A 412 2.84 18.18 29.94
C SER A 412 1.34 18.11 29.65
N VAL A 413 0.59 18.75 30.51
CA VAL A 413 -0.74 19.27 30.22
C VAL A 413 -0.63 20.78 30.38
N ASP A 414 -0.20 21.43 29.32
CA ASP A 414 -0.50 22.84 29.11
C ASP A 414 -1.14 22.94 27.73
N GLY A 415 -2.42 23.36 27.78
CA GLY A 415 -3.25 23.42 26.60
C GLY A 415 -3.00 24.71 25.85
N ASP A 416 -2.65 24.60 24.60
CA ASP A 416 -3.11 25.54 23.60
C ASP A 416 -4.42 25.01 23.06
N ASP A 417 -5.51 25.71 23.36
CA ASP A 417 -6.82 25.55 22.71
C ASP A 417 -6.68 26.01 21.26
N ASP A 418 -6.14 25.13 20.41
CA ASP A 418 -6.06 25.37 18.97
C ASP A 418 -7.49 25.28 18.42
N GLU A 419 -8.06 26.40 18.01
CA GLU A 419 -9.39 26.49 17.34
C GLU A 419 -9.50 25.60 16.09
N ASN A 420 -8.37 25.04 15.62
CA ASN A 420 -8.27 24.14 14.47
C ASN A 420 -8.20 22.65 14.84
N ALA A 421 -8.33 22.30 16.11
CA ALA A 421 -8.25 20.89 16.48
C ALA A 421 -9.51 20.12 16.05
N TRP A 422 -9.32 19.10 15.22
CA TRP A 422 -10.37 18.16 14.79
C TRP A 422 -10.34 16.91 15.65
N ALA A 423 -11.50 16.32 15.83
CA ALA A 423 -11.63 14.99 16.37
C ALA A 423 -11.40 13.95 15.24
N ALA A 424 -10.71 12.87 15.55
CA ALA A 424 -10.60 11.70 14.69
C ALA A 424 -11.09 10.46 15.46
N GLU A 425 -11.71 9.53 14.78
CA GLU A 425 -12.10 8.25 15.33
C GLU A 425 -11.38 7.14 14.58
N MET A 426 -10.72 6.22 15.31
CA MET A 426 -10.20 5.00 14.71
C MET A 426 -11.38 4.05 14.47
N ASN A 427 -11.67 3.83 13.19
CA ASN A 427 -12.78 2.98 12.79
C ASN A 427 -12.40 1.52 12.75
N ASP A 428 -11.15 1.23 12.31
CA ASP A 428 -10.74 -0.14 12.05
C ASP A 428 -9.20 -0.28 12.05
N CYS A 429 -8.76 -1.51 12.31
CA CYS A 429 -7.36 -1.92 12.23
C CYS A 429 -7.33 -3.35 11.66
N LYS A 430 -6.92 -3.49 10.41
CA LYS A 430 -6.96 -4.75 9.67
C LYS A 430 -5.58 -5.31 9.44
N ARG A 431 -5.49 -6.63 9.46
CA ARG A 431 -4.30 -7.38 9.03
C ARG A 431 -4.59 -8.09 7.71
N PRO A 432 -3.55 -8.44 6.93
CA PRO A 432 -3.73 -9.24 5.74
C PRO A 432 -4.35 -10.59 6.10
N THR A 433 -5.19 -11.09 5.21
CA THR A 433 -5.76 -12.44 5.34
C THR A 433 -4.68 -13.51 5.15
N ASP A 434 -4.91 -14.73 5.67
CA ASP A 434 -4.00 -15.85 5.46
C ASP A 434 -3.78 -16.14 3.96
N THR A 435 -4.82 -15.95 3.15
CA THR A 435 -4.72 -16.11 1.71
C THR A 435 -3.78 -15.08 1.10
N GLU A 436 -3.89 -13.81 1.50
CA GLU A 436 -2.99 -12.76 1.03
C GLU A 436 -1.54 -13.02 1.50
N MET A 437 -1.33 -13.40 2.76
CA MET A 437 0.02 -13.70 3.26
C MET A 437 0.70 -14.86 2.52
N ARG A 438 -0.09 -15.81 1.98
CA ARG A 438 0.42 -16.93 1.16
C ARG A 438 0.77 -16.48 -0.27
N THR A 439 -0.03 -15.58 -0.86
CA THR A 439 0.15 -15.11 -2.23
C THR A 439 1.10 -13.91 -2.33
N ASN A 440 1.12 -13.06 -1.30
CA ASN A 440 1.98 -11.90 -1.18
C ASN A 440 2.70 -11.92 0.18
N SER A 441 3.84 -12.60 0.23
CA SER A 441 4.60 -12.78 1.48
C SER A 441 5.08 -11.45 2.09
N ARG A 442 5.16 -10.38 1.29
CA ARG A 442 5.55 -9.04 1.74
C ARG A 442 4.45 -8.39 2.60
N SER A 443 3.18 -8.76 2.41
CA SER A 443 2.07 -8.21 3.20
C SER A 443 2.06 -8.68 4.67
N ARG A 444 2.84 -9.69 5.04
CA ARG A 444 2.79 -10.35 6.34
C ARG A 444 2.88 -9.40 7.54
N SER A 445 3.66 -8.32 7.44
CA SER A 445 3.82 -7.31 8.50
C SER A 445 2.93 -6.07 8.32
N ALA A 446 2.13 -6.04 7.28
CA ALA A 446 1.24 -4.92 6.99
C ALA A 446 0.11 -4.81 8.02
N ILE A 447 -0.22 -3.58 8.42
CA ILE A 447 -1.39 -3.27 9.23
C ILE A 447 -2.05 -2.03 8.65
N LEU A 448 -3.31 -2.17 8.23
CA LEU A 448 -4.11 -1.05 7.75
C LEU A 448 -4.89 -0.43 8.91
N HIS A 449 -4.63 0.83 9.17
CA HIS A 449 -5.36 1.65 10.14
C HIS A 449 -6.29 2.60 9.43
N VAL A 450 -7.53 2.68 9.87
CA VAL A 450 -8.56 3.54 9.26
C VAL A 450 -9.11 4.51 10.27
N LEU A 451 -8.97 5.78 9.96
CA LEU A 451 -9.41 6.89 10.78
C LEU A 451 -10.50 7.69 10.06
N SER A 452 -11.49 8.19 10.79
CA SER A 452 -12.46 9.16 10.26
C SER A 452 -12.28 10.50 10.94
N LYS A 453 -12.35 11.57 10.14
CA LYS A 453 -12.47 12.92 10.68
C LYS A 453 -13.87 13.15 11.21
N LYS A 454 -14.02 13.65 12.43
CA LYS A 454 -15.30 14.03 13.06
C LYS A 454 -15.46 15.54 13.08
N SER A 455 -16.72 16.00 13.11
CA SER A 455 -17.01 17.43 13.26
C SER A 455 -16.58 17.95 14.64
N ASN A 456 -16.24 19.24 14.70
CA ASN A 456 -15.98 19.90 15.97
C ASN A 456 -17.18 19.91 16.92
N ALA A 457 -18.42 19.81 16.41
CA ALA A 457 -19.62 19.69 17.21
C ALA A 457 -19.67 18.38 18.04
N ALA A 458 -19.07 17.29 17.57
CA ALA A 458 -18.93 16.04 18.32
C ALA A 458 -17.99 16.18 19.54
N ARG A 459 -17.18 17.24 19.61
CA ARG A 459 -16.30 17.57 20.75
C ARG A 459 -17.08 18.04 21.99
N MET A 460 -18.27 18.59 21.81
CA MET A 460 -19.08 19.15 22.91
C MET A 460 -19.91 18.10 23.67
N VAL A 461 -20.06 16.90 23.14
CA VAL A 461 -20.70 15.81 23.87
C VAL A 461 -19.68 15.24 24.86
N HIS A 462 -19.79 15.66 26.10
CA HIS A 462 -19.14 15.20 27.32
C HIS A 462 -18.18 14.04 27.14
N VAL A 463 -16.90 14.40 27.10
CA VAL A 463 -15.85 13.44 27.36
C VAL A 463 -15.80 13.25 28.87
N GLU A 464 -16.63 12.30 29.37
CA GLU A 464 -16.38 11.77 30.70
C GLU A 464 -14.89 11.39 30.79
N LYS A 465 -14.22 11.95 31.78
CA LYS A 465 -12.88 11.54 32.19
C LYS A 465 -12.97 10.03 32.47
N VAL A 466 -12.63 9.22 31.47
CA VAL A 466 -12.35 7.81 31.72
C VAL A 466 -11.07 7.82 32.53
N ALA A 467 -11.24 7.78 33.85
CA ALA A 467 -10.15 7.52 34.77
C ALA A 467 -9.55 6.18 34.33
N TYR A 468 -8.31 6.20 33.86
CA TYR A 468 -7.56 4.98 33.65
C TYR A 468 -7.49 4.23 34.97
N LYS A 469 -8.38 3.26 35.18
CA LYS A 469 -8.18 2.26 36.21
C LYS A 469 -6.83 1.60 35.88
N LYS A 470 -5.87 1.76 36.78
CA LYS A 470 -4.66 0.93 36.79
C LYS A 470 -5.11 -0.51 36.57
N LEU A 471 -4.81 -1.10 35.43
CA LEU A 471 -4.86 -2.54 35.24
C LEU A 471 -3.83 -3.09 36.24
N LYS A 472 -4.30 -3.61 37.38
CA LYS A 472 -3.52 -4.47 38.23
C LYS A 472 -3.30 -5.75 37.44
N TRP A 473 -2.07 -6.02 37.12
CA TRP A 473 -1.65 -7.37 36.71
C TRP A 473 -1.76 -8.27 37.94
N ASP A 474 -2.61 -9.27 37.86
CA ASP A 474 -2.56 -10.37 38.77
C ASP A 474 -1.32 -11.21 38.42
N ASP A 475 -0.34 -11.17 39.32
CA ASP A 475 0.86 -12.02 39.33
C ASP A 475 0.48 -13.47 39.71
N ASN A 476 -0.39 -14.11 38.96
CA ASN A 476 -0.73 -15.51 39.14
C ASN A 476 -0.78 -16.24 37.81
N THR A 477 0.37 -16.60 37.30
CA THR A 477 0.56 -17.90 36.61
C THR A 477 2.02 -18.31 36.78
N LYS A 478 2.20 -19.22 37.72
CA LYS A 478 3.38 -20.08 37.83
C LYS A 478 3.43 -21.02 36.63
#